data_2d30fcbc0efb686b71a0716d0f16926e
#
_entry.id   2d30fcbc0efb686b71a0716d0f16926e
#
_cell.length_a   1.000
_cell.length_b   1.000
_cell.length_c   1.000
_cell.angle_alpha   90.00
_cell.angle_beta   90.00
_cell.angle_gamma   90.00
#
_symmetry.space_group_name_H-M   'P 1'
#
loop_
_entity.id
_entity.type
_entity.pdbx_description
1 polymer ?
#
loop_
_entity_poly.entity_id
_entity_poly.type
_entity_poly.pdbx_seq_one_letter_code
_entity_poly.pdbx_strand_id
1 'polypeptide(L)'
;MSNSNSVNLDQLKQDLQGKVNEIRTKLGGKKDFNELPDTLKQELRLLYTESARLAKSISQRATDKNQIEEYSAHAKFFTSRAQALGSVMKGDIPDTSFDDIKGLDKIKDLAKSFIFMARNSDLLKHYKIDGGLGLLMYGAPGTGKTMFAEAIAHEMNLPLFVVTPADIFKSYVGASEQAVRDIFNEIDQCPDGAILFVDECESIFSMRTSDTKDYKSAVTTELLQRINGFGVDGSKRIMIGATNRPDLIDSAYLRYKRFSHLIHVTPPDKEAKSAIIRGKLKGIELEEGLTYDEILEMTEKTETVETPSGTETRTKAYYSAADLCGALEEACRLALEYIEKHGLTKPIPVTRDMFKSAFQKICPSISAELLREYDDFRNNR
;
A
#
# COMPACT_ATOMS: atom_id res chain seq x y z
N MET A 1 -17.16 -4.92 34.42
CA MET A 1 -16.80 -6.32 34.15
C MET A 1 -15.99 -6.35 32.88
N SER A 2 -14.70 -6.32 33.06
CA SER A 2 -13.67 -6.30 32.01
C SER A 2 -13.21 -7.73 31.77
N ASN A 3 -13.60 -8.32 30.64
CA ASN A 3 -12.92 -9.48 30.12
C ASN A 3 -12.44 -9.12 28.69
N SER A 4 -11.32 -8.41 28.65
CA SER A 4 -10.49 -8.33 27.46
C SER A 4 -9.74 -9.65 27.33
N ASN A 5 -9.87 -10.32 26.18
CA ASN A 5 -9.03 -11.42 25.72
C ASN A 5 -7.56 -10.94 25.59
N SER A 6 -6.86 -10.80 26.71
CA SER A 6 -5.41 -10.66 26.72
C SER A 6 -4.82 -12.05 26.55
N VAL A 7 -4.54 -12.42 25.30
CA VAL A 7 -3.69 -13.60 25.03
C VAL A 7 -2.40 -13.37 25.81
N ASN A 8 -2.10 -14.29 26.74
CA ASN A 8 -0.94 -14.21 27.62
C ASN A 8 0.35 -14.27 26.76
N LEU A 9 1.34 -13.45 27.08
CA LEU A 9 2.63 -13.42 26.38
C LEU A 9 3.31 -14.80 26.37
N ASP A 10 3.16 -15.56 27.45
CA ASP A 10 3.71 -16.91 27.55
C ASP A 10 3.02 -17.90 26.60
N GLN A 11 1.71 -17.74 26.37
CA GLN A 11 0.99 -18.54 25.39
C GLN A 11 1.50 -18.24 23.96
N LEU A 12 1.70 -16.98 23.60
CA LEU A 12 2.26 -16.62 22.29
C LEU A 12 3.66 -17.20 22.09
N LYS A 13 4.49 -17.23 23.12
CA LYS A 13 5.84 -17.84 23.05
C LYS A 13 5.77 -19.35 22.87
N GLN A 14 4.83 -20.03 23.53
CA GLN A 14 4.61 -21.47 23.35
C GLN A 14 4.11 -21.79 21.95
N ASP A 15 3.17 -21.00 21.42
CA ASP A 15 2.61 -21.17 20.08
C ASP A 15 3.72 -20.96 19.01
N LEU A 16 4.57 -19.95 19.17
CA LEU A 16 5.71 -19.72 18.30
C LEU A 16 6.69 -20.91 18.33
N GLN A 17 7.01 -21.42 19.52
CA GLN A 17 7.91 -22.56 19.65
C GLN A 17 7.34 -23.82 19.00
N GLY A 18 6.02 -24.02 19.10
CA GLY A 18 5.31 -25.12 18.41
C GLY A 18 5.47 -25.02 16.89
N LYS A 19 5.23 -23.83 16.31
CA LYS A 19 5.39 -23.60 14.87
C LYS A 19 6.83 -23.80 14.39
N VAL A 20 7.80 -23.33 15.16
CA VAL A 20 9.23 -23.52 14.83
C VAL A 20 9.61 -25.02 14.80
N ASN A 21 9.09 -25.80 15.74
CA ASN A 21 9.32 -27.23 15.76
C ASN A 21 8.65 -27.95 14.57
N GLU A 22 7.46 -27.54 14.18
CA GLU A 22 6.76 -28.06 13.00
C GLU A 22 7.54 -27.75 11.71
N ILE A 23 8.04 -26.55 11.56
CA ILE A 23 8.93 -26.17 10.44
C ILE A 23 10.17 -27.08 10.38
N ARG A 24 10.84 -27.28 11.51
CA ARG A 24 12.02 -28.16 11.57
C ARG A 24 11.70 -29.58 11.15
N THR A 25 10.58 -30.11 11.61
CA THR A 25 10.12 -31.47 11.27
C THR A 25 9.85 -31.61 9.78
N LYS A 26 9.11 -30.67 9.20
CA LYS A 26 8.76 -30.68 7.78
C LYS A 26 9.97 -30.46 6.86
N LEU A 27 10.94 -29.64 7.26
CA LEU A 27 12.19 -29.46 6.51
C LEU A 27 13.07 -30.72 6.49
N GLY A 28 13.02 -31.57 7.52
CA GLY A 28 13.80 -32.80 7.56
C GLY A 28 15.32 -32.60 7.36
N GLY A 29 15.86 -31.44 7.76
CA GLY A 29 17.27 -31.08 7.59
C GLY A 29 17.64 -30.51 6.22
N LYS A 30 16.72 -30.40 5.28
CA LYS A 30 16.96 -29.76 3.97
C LYS A 30 17.15 -28.26 4.14
N LYS A 31 18.15 -27.70 3.46
CA LYS A 31 18.51 -26.27 3.50
C LYS A 31 18.13 -25.53 2.23
N ASP A 32 18.02 -26.23 1.10
CA ASP A 32 17.66 -25.65 -0.20
C ASP A 32 16.17 -25.86 -0.45
N PHE A 33 15.44 -24.75 -0.56
CA PHE A 33 14.02 -24.76 -0.83
C PHE A 33 13.67 -25.13 -2.28
N ASN A 34 14.62 -25.01 -3.22
CA ASN A 34 14.38 -25.34 -4.62
C ASN A 34 14.11 -26.83 -4.84
N GLU A 35 14.67 -27.68 -3.97
CA GLU A 35 14.52 -29.14 -4.04
C GLU A 35 13.26 -29.67 -3.38
N LEU A 36 12.42 -28.80 -2.81
CA LEU A 36 11.19 -29.20 -2.12
C LEU A 36 10.02 -29.31 -3.11
N PRO A 37 9.10 -30.28 -2.92
CA PRO A 37 7.84 -30.31 -3.63
C PRO A 37 7.01 -29.02 -3.38
N ASP A 38 6.27 -28.57 -4.39
CA ASP A 38 5.52 -27.30 -4.29
C ASP A 38 4.47 -27.31 -3.17
N THR A 39 3.82 -28.44 -2.93
CA THR A 39 2.90 -28.62 -1.79
C THR A 39 3.58 -28.39 -0.44
N LEU A 40 4.80 -28.90 -0.28
CA LEU A 40 5.58 -28.72 0.95
C LEU A 40 6.11 -27.28 1.07
N LYS A 41 6.44 -26.62 -0.06
CA LYS A 41 6.80 -25.19 -0.06
C LYS A 41 5.66 -24.33 0.43
N GLN A 42 4.41 -24.61 0.00
CA GLN A 42 3.23 -23.88 0.45
C GLN A 42 2.98 -24.06 1.95
N GLU A 43 3.03 -25.29 2.44
CA GLU A 43 2.86 -25.57 3.88
C GLU A 43 3.95 -24.89 4.73
N LEU A 44 5.20 -24.99 4.33
CA LEU A 44 6.31 -24.34 5.04
C LEU A 44 6.18 -22.83 5.02
N ARG A 45 5.72 -22.27 3.91
CA ARG A 45 5.51 -20.83 3.80
C ARG A 45 4.43 -20.34 4.77
N LEU A 46 3.31 -21.03 4.87
CA LEU A 46 2.27 -20.71 5.85
C LEU A 46 2.82 -20.75 7.28
N LEU A 47 3.58 -21.80 7.61
CA LEU A 47 4.20 -21.91 8.94
C LEU A 47 5.19 -20.78 9.23
N TYR A 48 6.01 -20.38 8.26
CA TYR A 48 6.92 -19.24 8.41
C TYR A 48 6.17 -17.92 8.56
N THR A 49 5.08 -17.71 7.82
CA THR A 49 4.25 -16.51 7.91
C THR A 49 3.56 -16.43 9.29
N GLU A 50 2.98 -17.51 9.77
CA GLU A 50 2.39 -17.57 11.12
C GLU A 50 3.44 -17.34 12.22
N SER A 51 4.64 -17.92 12.06
CA SER A 51 5.75 -17.70 13.00
C SER A 51 6.20 -16.23 13.03
N ALA A 52 6.22 -15.56 11.87
CA ALA A 52 6.52 -14.14 11.78
C ALA A 52 5.50 -13.29 12.52
N ARG A 53 4.19 -13.58 12.35
CA ARG A 53 3.10 -12.89 13.06
C ARG A 53 3.19 -13.06 14.58
N LEU A 54 3.43 -14.28 15.05
CA LEU A 54 3.59 -14.56 16.47
C LEU A 54 4.80 -13.83 17.05
N ALA A 55 5.95 -13.88 16.38
CA ALA A 55 7.14 -13.17 16.81
C ALA A 55 6.92 -11.65 16.88
N LYS A 56 6.23 -11.07 15.90
CA LYS A 56 5.86 -9.66 15.89
C LYS A 56 4.92 -9.30 17.05
N SER A 57 3.90 -10.11 17.28
CA SER A 57 2.96 -9.91 18.40
C SER A 57 3.66 -9.99 19.76
N ILE A 58 4.66 -10.86 19.91
CA ILE A 58 5.48 -10.96 21.11
C ILE A 58 6.33 -9.68 21.27
N SER A 59 7.00 -9.25 20.20
CA SER A 59 7.82 -8.02 20.21
C SER A 59 7.00 -6.78 20.60
N GLN A 60 5.76 -6.65 20.12
CA GLN A 60 4.88 -5.53 20.45
C GLN A 60 4.36 -5.55 21.90
N ARG A 61 4.31 -6.71 22.55
CA ARG A 61 3.78 -6.88 23.92
C ARG A 61 4.89 -7.01 24.97
N ALA A 62 6.11 -7.27 24.57
CA ALA A 62 7.25 -7.35 25.47
C ALA A 62 7.57 -5.97 26.06
N THR A 63 7.94 -5.96 27.33
CA THR A 63 8.36 -4.75 28.05
C THR A 63 9.90 -4.63 28.18
N ASP A 64 10.59 -5.74 27.98
CA ASP A 64 12.05 -5.81 28.01
C ASP A 64 12.62 -5.50 26.62
N LYS A 65 13.55 -4.54 26.57
CA LYS A 65 14.18 -4.08 25.33
C LYS A 65 14.89 -5.22 24.58
N ASN A 66 15.58 -6.10 25.28
CA ASN A 66 16.27 -7.24 24.67
C ASN A 66 15.29 -8.21 24.02
N GLN A 67 14.14 -8.47 24.66
CA GLN A 67 13.08 -9.30 24.07
C GLN A 67 12.44 -8.64 22.85
N ILE A 68 12.22 -7.33 22.88
CA ILE A 68 11.69 -6.58 21.73
C ILE A 68 12.62 -6.72 20.52
N GLU A 69 13.92 -6.52 20.71
CA GLU A 69 14.91 -6.65 19.64
C GLU A 69 15.03 -8.10 19.12
N GLU A 70 15.05 -9.09 20.02
CA GLU A 70 15.13 -10.51 19.69
C GLU A 70 13.93 -10.95 18.84
N TYR A 71 12.71 -10.71 19.31
CA TYR A 71 11.51 -11.15 18.58
C TYR A 71 11.23 -10.32 17.32
N SER A 72 11.68 -9.07 17.26
CA SER A 72 11.68 -8.29 16.03
C SER A 72 12.63 -8.89 14.97
N ALA A 73 13.82 -9.35 15.39
CA ALA A 73 14.75 -10.05 14.50
C ALA A 73 14.19 -11.41 14.04
N HIS A 74 13.54 -12.17 14.92
CA HIS A 74 12.86 -13.42 14.57
C HIS A 74 11.74 -13.17 13.55
N ALA A 75 10.91 -12.15 13.73
CA ALA A 75 9.86 -11.81 12.78
C ALA A 75 10.43 -11.53 11.38
N LYS A 76 11.50 -10.72 11.29
CA LYS A 76 12.21 -10.45 10.02
C LYS A 76 12.78 -11.72 9.39
N PHE A 77 13.38 -12.59 10.18
CA PHE A 77 13.93 -13.87 9.71
C PHE A 77 12.84 -14.77 9.12
N PHE A 78 11.73 -14.96 9.82
CA PHE A 78 10.62 -15.80 9.35
C PHE A 78 9.97 -15.22 8.10
N THR A 79 9.79 -13.89 8.03
CA THR A 79 9.29 -13.21 6.83
C THR A 79 10.20 -13.44 5.63
N SER A 80 11.51 -13.28 5.79
CA SER A 80 12.49 -13.53 4.73
C SER A 80 12.46 -14.99 4.24
N ARG A 81 12.27 -15.95 5.14
CA ARG A 81 12.17 -17.36 4.79
C ARG A 81 10.86 -17.70 4.06
N ALA A 82 9.75 -17.12 4.49
CA ALA A 82 8.48 -17.25 3.80
C ALA A 82 8.57 -16.72 2.36
N GLN A 83 9.25 -15.60 2.15
CA GLN A 83 9.50 -15.00 0.83
C GLN A 83 10.38 -15.90 -0.07
N ALA A 84 11.39 -16.55 0.49
CA ALA A 84 12.29 -17.44 -0.25
C ALA A 84 11.60 -18.72 -0.78
N LEU A 85 10.46 -19.11 -0.22
CA LEU A 85 9.69 -20.29 -0.62
C LEU A 85 8.75 -20.07 -1.81
N GLY A 86 8.78 -18.92 -2.42
CA GLY A 86 8.04 -18.59 -3.65
C GLY A 86 7.36 -17.22 -3.56
N SER A 87 7.19 -16.58 -4.71
CA SER A 87 6.44 -15.33 -4.82
C SER A 87 4.95 -15.63 -4.76
N VAL A 88 4.41 -15.80 -3.56
CA VAL A 88 2.99 -15.67 -3.35
C VAL A 88 2.79 -14.67 -2.25
N MET A 89 1.89 -13.82 -2.51
CA MET A 89 1.41 -12.64 -1.86
C MET A 89 1.61 -12.57 -0.35
N LYS A 90 2.17 -11.47 0.09
CA LYS A 90 2.29 -11.13 1.51
C LYS A 90 0.91 -10.85 2.08
N GLY A 91 0.37 -11.79 2.84
CA GLY A 91 -0.75 -11.52 3.73
C GLY A 91 -0.25 -11.06 5.10
N ASP A 92 0.62 -10.06 5.17
CA ASP A 92 1.06 -9.46 6.43
C ASP A 92 0.19 -8.26 6.77
N ILE A 93 0.01 -8.00 8.07
CA ILE A 93 -0.60 -6.75 8.52
C ILE A 93 0.48 -5.67 8.42
N PRO A 94 0.28 -4.63 7.57
CA PRO A 94 1.29 -3.58 7.43
C PRO A 94 1.50 -2.80 8.72
N ASP A 95 2.68 -2.18 8.88
CA ASP A 95 2.97 -1.28 9.99
C ASP A 95 2.53 0.16 9.70
N THR A 96 2.26 0.49 8.44
CA THR A 96 1.83 1.81 7.99
C THR A 96 0.45 2.15 8.56
N SER A 97 0.35 3.24 9.30
CA SER A 97 -0.90 3.75 9.88
C SER A 97 -1.36 5.04 9.17
N PHE A 98 -2.58 5.53 9.46
CA PHE A 98 -3.00 6.85 8.97
C PHE A 98 -2.16 8.01 9.53
N ASP A 99 -1.44 7.82 10.63
CA ASP A 99 -0.55 8.85 11.19
C ASP A 99 0.72 9.03 10.34
N ASP A 100 1.11 8.01 9.59
CA ASP A 100 2.25 8.07 8.67
C ASP A 100 1.91 8.82 7.38
N ILE A 101 0.65 8.85 6.99
CA ILE A 101 0.13 9.61 5.85
C ILE A 101 -0.07 11.06 6.28
N LYS A 102 0.71 11.96 5.72
CA LYS A 102 0.63 13.38 6.08
C LYS A 102 -0.41 14.10 5.23
N GLY A 103 -1.31 14.86 5.89
CA GLY A 103 -2.43 15.53 5.26
C GLY A 103 -3.52 14.56 4.77
N LEU A 104 -4.24 14.97 3.73
CA LEU A 104 -5.31 14.21 3.07
C LEU A 104 -6.47 13.83 4.01
N ASP A 105 -6.79 14.69 5.00
CA ASP A 105 -7.73 14.39 6.09
C ASP A 105 -9.12 13.99 5.59
N LYS A 106 -9.62 14.67 4.54
CA LYS A 106 -10.90 14.30 3.91
C LYS A 106 -10.89 12.88 3.35
N ILE A 107 -9.77 12.46 2.79
CA ILE A 107 -9.61 11.12 2.22
C ILE A 107 -9.49 10.09 3.34
N LYS A 108 -8.79 10.41 4.43
CA LYS A 108 -8.74 9.58 5.63
C LYS A 108 -10.13 9.39 6.23
N ASP A 109 -10.95 10.42 6.29
CA ASP A 109 -12.32 10.32 6.82
C ASP A 109 -13.20 9.43 5.93
N LEU A 110 -13.06 9.51 4.60
CA LEU A 110 -13.73 8.57 3.70
C LEU A 110 -13.26 7.12 3.92
N ALA A 111 -11.96 6.92 4.10
CA ALA A 111 -11.41 5.61 4.41
C ALA A 111 -11.89 5.08 5.77
N LYS A 112 -11.96 5.92 6.81
CA LYS A 112 -12.53 5.57 8.12
C LYS A 112 -14.01 5.18 8.02
N SER A 113 -14.80 5.89 7.21
CA SER A 113 -16.19 5.54 6.95
C SER A 113 -16.32 4.17 6.26
N PHE A 114 -15.44 3.89 5.31
CA PHE A 114 -15.36 2.57 4.66
C PHE A 114 -15.00 1.46 5.67
N ILE A 115 -13.98 1.69 6.51
CA ILE A 115 -13.58 0.77 7.59
C ILE A 115 -14.75 0.51 8.56
N PHE A 116 -15.48 1.55 8.94
CA PHE A 116 -16.65 1.40 9.81
C PHE A 116 -17.69 0.49 9.18
N MET A 117 -18.03 0.70 7.91
CA MET A 117 -18.97 -0.18 7.19
C MET A 117 -18.45 -1.62 7.10
N ALA A 118 -17.18 -1.80 6.79
CA ALA A 118 -16.57 -3.12 6.69
C ALA A 118 -16.56 -3.90 8.01
N ARG A 119 -16.38 -3.21 9.14
CA ARG A 119 -16.43 -3.80 10.49
C ARG A 119 -17.85 -4.13 10.96
N ASN A 120 -18.85 -3.47 10.42
CA ASN A 120 -20.24 -3.56 10.90
C ASN A 120 -21.16 -4.20 9.84
N SER A 121 -20.74 -5.34 9.28
CA SER A 121 -21.50 -6.06 8.25
C SER A 121 -22.93 -6.41 8.69
N ASP A 122 -23.18 -6.66 9.99
CA ASP A 122 -24.50 -6.95 10.51
C ASP A 122 -25.43 -5.74 10.50
N LEU A 123 -24.87 -4.52 10.70
CA LEU A 123 -25.63 -3.28 10.50
C LEU A 123 -26.00 -3.09 9.04
N LEU A 124 -25.08 -3.38 8.10
CA LEU A 124 -25.38 -3.33 6.68
C LEU A 124 -26.54 -4.26 6.31
N LYS A 125 -26.53 -5.50 6.82
CA LYS A 125 -27.62 -6.46 6.64
C LYS A 125 -28.95 -5.95 7.24
N HIS A 126 -28.90 -5.36 8.43
CA HIS A 126 -30.08 -4.78 9.08
C HIS A 126 -30.74 -3.71 8.21
N TYR A 127 -29.95 -2.83 7.63
CA TYR A 127 -30.43 -1.77 6.72
C TYR A 127 -30.64 -2.24 5.27
N LYS A 128 -30.50 -3.55 5.01
CA LYS A 128 -30.62 -4.16 3.67
C LYS A 128 -29.66 -3.53 2.65
N ILE A 129 -28.47 -3.16 3.11
CA ILE A 129 -27.40 -2.65 2.27
C ILE A 129 -26.57 -3.88 1.83
N ASP A 130 -26.93 -4.42 0.66
CA ASP A 130 -26.24 -5.57 0.05
C ASP A 130 -24.98 -5.13 -0.73
N GLY A 131 -24.22 -4.16 -0.23
CA GLY A 131 -23.04 -3.62 -0.90
C GLY A 131 -21.84 -4.53 -0.74
N GLY A 132 -21.13 -4.83 -1.83
CA GLY A 132 -19.80 -5.41 -1.78
C GLY A 132 -18.82 -4.42 -1.11
N LEU A 133 -17.89 -4.95 -0.32
CA LEU A 133 -16.83 -4.15 0.32
C LEU A 133 -15.66 -3.95 -0.65
N GLY A 134 -15.92 -3.26 -1.76
CA GLY A 134 -14.92 -2.89 -2.75
C GLY A 134 -14.66 -1.40 -2.77
N LEU A 135 -13.38 -1.03 -2.66
CA LEU A 135 -12.87 0.33 -2.71
C LEU A 135 -11.95 0.50 -3.91
N LEU A 136 -12.23 1.47 -4.78
CA LEU A 136 -11.29 1.88 -5.83
C LEU A 136 -10.65 3.21 -5.45
N MET A 137 -9.34 3.21 -5.30
CA MET A 137 -8.53 4.40 -5.17
C MET A 137 -7.97 4.79 -6.53
N TYR A 138 -8.18 6.03 -6.93
CA TYR A 138 -7.67 6.53 -8.21
C TYR A 138 -7.00 7.89 -8.02
N GLY A 139 -6.10 8.24 -8.92
CA GLY A 139 -5.36 9.49 -8.89
C GLY A 139 -3.98 9.36 -9.50
N ALA A 140 -3.25 10.45 -9.55
CA ALA A 140 -1.93 10.51 -10.18
C ALA A 140 -0.92 9.53 -9.54
N PRO A 141 0.09 9.07 -10.29
CA PRO A 141 1.15 8.24 -9.72
C PRO A 141 1.88 8.99 -8.58
N GLY A 142 2.38 8.23 -7.60
CA GLY A 142 3.15 8.79 -6.48
C GLY A 142 2.34 9.57 -5.43
N THR A 143 0.99 9.54 -5.48
CA THR A 143 0.12 10.20 -4.48
C THR A 143 -0.09 9.40 -3.20
N GLY A 144 0.41 8.15 -3.12
CA GLY A 144 0.37 7.34 -1.90
C GLY A 144 -0.78 6.33 -1.83
N LYS A 145 -1.39 5.94 -2.96
CA LYS A 145 -2.50 4.96 -3.00
C LYS A 145 -2.16 3.65 -2.28
N THR A 146 -0.98 3.11 -2.49
CA THR A 146 -0.50 1.90 -1.83
C THR A 146 -0.37 2.09 -0.31
N MET A 147 0.20 3.23 0.15
CA MET A 147 0.25 3.57 1.58
C MET A 147 -1.14 3.66 2.21
N PHE A 148 -2.14 4.18 1.48
CA PHE A 148 -3.53 4.20 1.95
C PHE A 148 -4.11 2.80 2.12
N ALA A 149 -3.84 1.88 1.19
CA ALA A 149 -4.26 0.49 1.32
C ALA A 149 -3.61 -0.20 2.53
N GLU A 150 -2.31 0.04 2.73
CA GLU A 150 -1.58 -0.43 3.90
C GLU A 150 -2.17 0.13 5.20
N ALA A 151 -2.44 1.43 5.26
CA ALA A 151 -3.03 2.06 6.44
C ALA A 151 -4.44 1.53 6.74
N ILE A 152 -5.27 1.28 5.72
CA ILE A 152 -6.59 0.65 5.90
C ILE A 152 -6.42 -0.77 6.48
N ALA A 153 -5.48 -1.54 5.97
CA ALA A 153 -5.21 -2.89 6.46
C ALA A 153 -4.69 -2.89 7.91
N HIS A 154 -3.80 -1.96 8.23
CA HIS A 154 -3.31 -1.74 9.59
C HIS A 154 -4.45 -1.42 10.56
N GLU A 155 -5.26 -0.42 10.24
CA GLU A 155 -6.40 -0.01 11.07
C GLU A 155 -7.43 -1.12 11.25
N MET A 156 -7.64 -1.93 10.22
CA MET A 156 -8.55 -3.09 10.31
C MET A 156 -7.94 -4.29 11.02
N ASN A 157 -6.64 -4.29 11.23
CA ASN A 157 -5.86 -5.43 11.74
C ASN A 157 -6.05 -6.68 10.87
N LEU A 158 -6.08 -6.49 9.54
CA LEU A 158 -6.24 -7.55 8.56
C LEU A 158 -4.99 -7.71 7.69
N PRO A 159 -4.66 -8.94 7.27
CA PRO A 159 -3.58 -9.16 6.33
C PRO A 159 -3.87 -8.53 4.98
N LEU A 160 -2.87 -7.92 4.37
CA LEU A 160 -2.90 -7.29 3.06
C LEU A 160 -2.24 -8.17 2.01
N PHE A 161 -3.00 -8.65 1.05
CA PHE A 161 -2.51 -9.38 -0.11
C PHE A 161 -2.36 -8.42 -1.28
N VAL A 162 -1.12 -8.13 -1.65
CA VAL A 162 -0.81 -7.22 -2.76
C VAL A 162 -0.68 -8.02 -4.05
N VAL A 163 -1.47 -7.67 -5.06
CA VAL A 163 -1.52 -8.33 -6.36
C VAL A 163 -1.24 -7.31 -7.45
N THR A 164 -0.32 -7.67 -8.33
CA THR A 164 -0.02 -6.91 -9.54
C THR A 164 -0.45 -7.68 -10.79
N PRO A 165 -0.53 -7.04 -11.96
CA PRO A 165 -0.80 -7.75 -13.22
C PRO A 165 0.16 -8.92 -13.47
N ALA A 166 1.44 -8.80 -13.08
CA ALA A 166 2.45 -9.84 -13.25
C ALA A 166 2.19 -11.09 -12.39
N ASP A 167 1.50 -10.94 -11.27
CA ASP A 167 1.14 -12.05 -10.41
C ASP A 167 0.02 -12.90 -11.02
N ILE A 168 -0.86 -12.26 -11.76
CA ILE A 168 -2.03 -12.88 -12.40
C ILE A 168 -1.69 -13.41 -13.79
N PHE A 169 -1.13 -12.57 -14.66
CA PHE A 169 -0.89 -12.96 -16.05
C PHE A 169 0.38 -13.79 -16.20
N LYS A 170 0.21 -15.10 -16.40
CA LYS A 170 1.29 -16.06 -16.62
C LYS A 170 1.36 -16.45 -18.11
N SER A 171 2.52 -16.93 -18.53
CA SER A 171 2.81 -17.23 -19.94
C SER A 171 2.14 -18.52 -20.46
N TYR A 172 1.65 -19.38 -19.59
CA TYR A 172 1.09 -20.67 -19.98
C TYR A 172 -0.44 -20.67 -19.87
N VAL A 173 -1.10 -21.40 -20.79
CA VAL A 173 -2.57 -21.55 -20.81
C VAL A 173 -3.05 -22.19 -19.49
N GLY A 174 -4.06 -21.59 -18.87
CA GLY A 174 -4.64 -22.07 -17.61
C GLY A 174 -3.86 -21.67 -16.35
N ALA A 175 -2.59 -21.21 -16.47
CA ALA A 175 -1.78 -20.82 -15.32
C ALA A 175 -2.26 -19.51 -14.70
N SER A 176 -2.86 -18.63 -15.48
CA SER A 176 -3.39 -17.35 -14.99
C SER A 176 -4.66 -17.55 -14.17
N GLU A 177 -5.58 -18.39 -14.60
CA GLU A 177 -6.78 -18.75 -13.82
C GLU A 177 -6.40 -19.51 -12.54
N GLN A 178 -5.38 -20.37 -12.63
CA GLN A 178 -4.87 -21.07 -11.43
C GLN A 178 -4.26 -20.08 -10.44
N ALA A 179 -3.46 -19.11 -10.89
CA ALA A 179 -2.91 -18.05 -10.05
C ALA A 179 -4.03 -17.28 -9.31
N VAL A 180 -5.11 -16.92 -10.00
CA VAL A 180 -6.28 -16.29 -9.37
C VAL A 180 -6.86 -17.20 -8.29
N ARG A 181 -7.09 -18.50 -8.60
CA ARG A 181 -7.61 -19.45 -7.60
C ARG A 181 -6.74 -19.57 -6.37
N ASP A 182 -5.42 -19.63 -6.56
CA ASP A 182 -4.46 -19.77 -5.47
C ASP A 182 -4.48 -18.53 -4.55
N ILE A 183 -4.57 -17.33 -5.15
CA ILE A 183 -4.74 -16.06 -4.43
C ILE A 183 -5.96 -16.10 -3.51
N PHE A 184 -7.11 -16.46 -4.07
CA PHE A 184 -8.35 -16.48 -3.29
C PHE A 184 -8.37 -17.60 -2.25
N ASN A 185 -7.78 -18.76 -2.55
CA ASN A 185 -7.65 -19.84 -1.58
C ASN A 185 -6.82 -19.43 -0.35
N GLU A 186 -5.77 -18.62 -0.53
CA GLU A 186 -4.99 -18.07 0.59
C GLU A 186 -5.78 -17.05 1.41
N ILE A 187 -6.53 -16.17 0.73
CA ILE A 187 -7.43 -15.22 1.39
C ILE A 187 -8.48 -15.96 2.22
N ASP A 188 -9.02 -17.06 1.69
CA ASP A 188 -10.04 -17.88 2.33
C ASP A 188 -9.55 -18.60 3.58
N GLN A 189 -8.25 -18.82 3.69
CA GLN A 189 -7.63 -19.40 4.89
C GLN A 189 -7.43 -18.38 6.03
N CYS A 190 -7.71 -17.10 5.82
CA CYS A 190 -7.62 -16.07 6.85
C CYS A 190 -8.90 -16.04 7.71
N PRO A 191 -8.88 -16.54 8.97
CA PRO A 191 -10.10 -16.71 9.78
C PRO A 191 -10.78 -15.39 10.13
N ASP A 192 -10.00 -14.31 10.26
CA ASP A 192 -10.50 -12.97 10.57
C ASP A 192 -10.81 -12.13 9.34
N GLY A 193 -10.58 -12.70 8.14
CA GLY A 193 -10.69 -12.00 6.87
C GLY A 193 -9.37 -11.45 6.37
N ALA A 194 -9.39 -10.83 5.19
CA ALA A 194 -8.22 -10.28 4.52
C ALA A 194 -8.59 -9.17 3.57
N ILE A 195 -7.60 -8.35 3.23
CA ILE A 195 -7.70 -7.33 2.19
C ILE A 195 -6.91 -7.79 0.97
N LEU A 196 -7.59 -7.87 -0.18
CA LEU A 196 -6.98 -8.03 -1.49
C LEU A 196 -6.73 -6.63 -2.07
N PHE A 197 -5.48 -6.25 -2.20
CA PHE A 197 -5.07 -5.01 -2.86
C PHE A 197 -4.57 -5.31 -4.27
N VAL A 198 -5.23 -4.73 -5.27
CA VAL A 198 -4.89 -4.88 -6.68
C VAL A 198 -4.29 -3.57 -7.16
N ASP A 199 -2.96 -3.54 -7.32
CA ASP A 199 -2.27 -2.39 -7.86
C ASP A 199 -2.30 -2.41 -9.39
N GLU A 200 -2.24 -1.22 -10.02
CA GLU A 200 -2.38 -1.04 -11.48
C GLU A 200 -3.58 -1.82 -12.05
N CYS A 201 -4.69 -1.76 -11.32
CA CYS A 201 -5.85 -2.60 -11.56
C CYS A 201 -6.54 -2.35 -12.92
N GLU A 202 -6.26 -1.23 -13.60
CA GLU A 202 -6.67 -0.97 -14.98
C GLU A 202 -6.17 -2.03 -15.97
N SER A 203 -4.99 -2.59 -15.72
CA SER A 203 -4.43 -3.66 -16.58
C SER A 203 -5.22 -4.97 -16.50
N ILE A 204 -5.90 -5.17 -15.36
CA ILE A 204 -6.69 -6.37 -15.06
C ILE A 204 -8.17 -6.16 -15.39
N PHE A 205 -8.70 -4.99 -15.02
CA PHE A 205 -10.13 -4.65 -15.10
C PHE A 205 -10.49 -3.77 -16.30
N SER A 206 -9.62 -3.72 -17.34
CA SER A 206 -9.86 -2.93 -18.55
C SER A 206 -11.08 -3.40 -19.34
N MET A 207 -11.64 -2.47 -20.11
CA MET A 207 -12.73 -2.76 -21.06
C MET A 207 -12.32 -3.86 -22.05
N ARG A 208 -13.27 -4.71 -22.37
CA ARG A 208 -13.08 -5.77 -23.39
C ARG A 208 -13.03 -5.12 -24.77
N THR A 209 -11.88 -5.21 -25.43
CA THR A 209 -11.73 -4.86 -26.84
C THR A 209 -11.78 -6.12 -27.68
N SER A 210 -12.21 -6.03 -28.96
CA SER A 210 -12.27 -7.15 -29.89
C SER A 210 -10.94 -7.90 -30.05
N ASP A 211 -9.82 -7.24 -29.75
CA ASP A 211 -8.47 -7.78 -29.82
C ASP A 211 -7.98 -8.39 -28.50
N THR A 212 -8.83 -8.41 -27.47
CA THR A 212 -8.47 -9.03 -26.18
C THR A 212 -8.37 -10.54 -26.38
N LYS A 213 -7.16 -11.08 -26.21
CA LYS A 213 -6.90 -12.52 -26.33
C LYS A 213 -7.80 -13.30 -25.36
N ASP A 214 -8.30 -14.46 -25.78
CA ASP A 214 -9.25 -15.31 -25.04
C ASP A 214 -8.85 -15.58 -23.59
N TYR A 215 -7.53 -15.66 -23.30
CA TYR A 215 -7.03 -15.90 -21.94
C TYR A 215 -7.31 -14.75 -20.97
N LYS A 216 -7.28 -13.46 -21.42
CA LYS A 216 -7.65 -12.32 -20.56
C LYS A 216 -9.15 -12.39 -20.19
N SER A 217 -9.98 -12.83 -21.13
CA SER A 217 -11.41 -12.99 -20.90
C SER A 217 -11.71 -14.06 -19.83
N ALA A 218 -10.98 -15.19 -19.84
CA ALA A 218 -11.13 -16.26 -18.86
C ALA A 218 -10.70 -15.81 -17.45
N VAL A 219 -9.56 -15.17 -17.32
CA VAL A 219 -9.05 -14.58 -16.05
C VAL A 219 -10.03 -13.55 -15.51
N THR A 220 -10.51 -12.64 -16.36
CA THR A 220 -11.47 -11.61 -15.97
C THR A 220 -12.78 -12.23 -15.46
N THR A 221 -13.23 -13.31 -16.08
CA THR A 221 -14.45 -14.03 -15.67
C THR A 221 -14.25 -14.72 -14.32
N GLU A 222 -13.13 -15.40 -14.10
CA GLU A 222 -12.78 -16.02 -12.80
C GLU A 222 -12.72 -14.97 -11.70
N LEU A 223 -12.04 -13.83 -11.94
CA LEU A 223 -11.98 -12.72 -11.01
C LEU A 223 -13.38 -12.17 -10.67
N LEU A 224 -14.22 -11.94 -11.67
CA LEU A 224 -15.58 -11.44 -11.47
C LEU A 224 -16.43 -12.40 -10.62
N GLN A 225 -16.30 -13.69 -10.81
CA GLN A 225 -17.01 -14.70 -10.02
C GLN A 225 -16.56 -14.67 -8.57
N ARG A 226 -15.25 -14.58 -8.32
CA ARG A 226 -14.67 -14.55 -6.98
C ARG A 226 -14.97 -13.25 -6.24
N ILE A 227 -14.91 -12.11 -6.94
CA ILE A 227 -15.20 -10.79 -6.36
C ILE A 227 -16.67 -10.66 -5.94
N ASN A 228 -17.61 -11.26 -6.67
CA ASN A 228 -19.03 -11.23 -6.31
C ASN A 228 -19.34 -11.87 -4.93
N GLY A 229 -18.43 -12.67 -4.36
CA GLY A 229 -18.53 -13.24 -3.02
C GLY A 229 -18.01 -12.32 -1.90
N PHE A 230 -17.36 -11.19 -2.23
CA PHE A 230 -16.80 -10.29 -1.23
C PHE A 230 -17.89 -9.54 -0.45
N GLY A 231 -17.90 -9.69 0.87
CA GLY A 231 -18.81 -8.98 1.77
C GLY A 231 -20.25 -9.49 1.85
N VAL A 232 -20.62 -10.54 1.09
CA VAL A 232 -22.02 -11.01 1.03
C VAL A 232 -22.34 -12.03 2.13
N ASP A 233 -21.40 -12.91 2.47
CA ASP A 233 -21.64 -14.06 3.38
C ASP A 233 -21.07 -13.89 4.79
N GLY A 234 -20.92 -12.64 5.26
CA GLY A 234 -20.24 -12.38 6.54
C GLY A 234 -18.72 -12.61 6.47
N SER A 235 -18.19 -12.93 5.29
CA SER A 235 -16.74 -13.00 5.07
C SER A 235 -16.18 -11.58 5.13
N LYS A 236 -15.22 -11.35 6.02
CA LYS A 236 -14.51 -10.06 6.13
C LYS A 236 -13.49 -9.89 5.00
N ARG A 237 -13.88 -10.24 3.76
CA ARG A 237 -13.04 -10.09 2.58
C ARG A 237 -13.29 -8.72 1.99
N ILE A 238 -12.23 -7.96 1.80
CA ILE A 238 -12.27 -6.59 1.29
C ILE A 238 -11.40 -6.52 0.05
N MET A 239 -11.88 -5.87 -0.99
CA MET A 239 -11.10 -5.59 -2.18
C MET A 239 -10.79 -4.10 -2.28
N ILE A 240 -9.52 -3.79 -2.45
CA ILE A 240 -9.05 -2.43 -2.72
C ILE A 240 -8.32 -2.44 -4.07
N GLY A 241 -8.81 -1.69 -5.03
CA GLY A 241 -8.11 -1.44 -6.30
C GLY A 241 -7.39 -0.11 -6.27
N ALA A 242 -6.22 -0.03 -6.90
CA ALA A 242 -5.54 1.24 -7.16
C ALA A 242 -5.28 1.38 -8.66
N THR A 243 -5.54 2.58 -9.19
CA THR A 243 -5.33 2.89 -10.61
C THR A 243 -4.89 4.32 -10.83
N ASN A 244 -4.05 4.51 -11.85
CA ASN A 244 -3.71 5.82 -12.37
C ASN A 244 -4.61 6.21 -13.57
N ARG A 245 -5.37 5.25 -14.13
CA ARG A 245 -6.20 5.43 -15.32
C ARG A 245 -7.61 4.88 -15.07
N PRO A 246 -8.43 5.57 -14.25
CA PRO A 246 -9.78 5.13 -13.94
C PRO A 246 -10.70 5.09 -15.17
N ASP A 247 -10.38 5.85 -16.22
CA ASP A 247 -11.05 5.87 -17.50
C ASP A 247 -10.97 4.53 -18.25
N LEU A 248 -9.94 3.74 -18.00
CA LEU A 248 -9.74 2.42 -18.63
C LEU A 248 -10.50 1.30 -17.92
N ILE A 249 -10.99 1.52 -16.70
CA ILE A 249 -11.72 0.49 -15.94
C ILE A 249 -13.09 0.24 -16.58
N ASP A 250 -13.40 -1.03 -16.87
CA ASP A 250 -14.72 -1.42 -17.35
C ASP A 250 -15.80 -1.05 -16.32
N SER A 251 -16.84 -0.38 -16.81
CA SER A 251 -17.99 0.04 -16.00
C SER A 251 -18.65 -1.11 -15.24
N ALA A 252 -18.49 -2.35 -15.71
CA ALA A 252 -18.96 -3.53 -15.00
C ALA A 252 -18.34 -3.69 -13.61
N TYR A 253 -17.06 -3.32 -13.43
CA TYR A 253 -16.39 -3.39 -12.13
C TYR A 253 -16.78 -2.24 -11.19
N LEU A 254 -17.23 -1.15 -11.76
CA LEU A 254 -17.63 0.06 -11.04
C LEU A 254 -19.12 0.03 -10.62
N ARG A 255 -19.79 -1.11 -10.84
CA ARG A 255 -21.18 -1.32 -10.41
C ARG A 255 -21.26 -1.63 -8.92
N TYR A 256 -22.44 -1.36 -8.35
CA TYR A 256 -22.84 -1.77 -7.01
C TYR A 256 -22.49 -3.26 -6.76
N LYS A 257 -21.99 -3.59 -5.59
CA LYS A 257 -21.46 -4.91 -5.15
C LYS A 257 -20.05 -5.26 -5.64
N ARG A 258 -19.33 -4.35 -6.31
CA ARG A 258 -17.91 -4.50 -6.67
C ARG A 258 -17.11 -3.34 -6.11
N PHE A 259 -16.59 -2.44 -6.94
CA PHE A 259 -16.03 -1.18 -6.46
C PHE A 259 -17.16 -0.18 -6.17
N SER A 260 -17.82 -0.35 -5.02
CA SER A 260 -18.94 0.49 -4.61
C SER A 260 -18.50 1.83 -4.01
N HIS A 261 -17.25 1.92 -3.60
CA HIS A 261 -16.65 3.13 -3.03
C HIS A 261 -15.50 3.61 -3.91
N LEU A 262 -15.47 4.90 -4.19
CA LEU A 262 -14.45 5.55 -5.00
C LEU A 262 -13.76 6.62 -4.16
N ILE A 263 -12.44 6.56 -4.08
CA ILE A 263 -11.61 7.57 -3.41
C ILE A 263 -10.62 8.16 -4.40
N HIS A 264 -10.74 9.46 -4.65
CA HIS A 264 -9.74 10.22 -5.40
C HIS A 264 -8.59 10.61 -4.47
N VAL A 265 -7.41 10.03 -4.68
CA VAL A 265 -6.19 10.37 -3.93
C VAL A 265 -5.49 11.52 -4.64
N THR A 266 -5.71 12.73 -4.15
CA THR A 266 -5.18 13.97 -4.73
C THR A 266 -3.69 14.17 -4.40
N PRO A 267 -2.96 15.00 -5.17
CA PRO A 267 -1.64 15.48 -4.76
C PRO A 267 -1.70 16.16 -3.39
N PRO A 268 -0.59 16.17 -2.63
CA PRO A 268 -0.54 16.82 -1.33
C PRO A 268 -0.80 18.33 -1.45
N ASP A 269 -1.72 18.84 -0.64
CA ASP A 269 -1.94 20.27 -0.44
C ASP A 269 -0.77 20.92 0.32
N LYS A 270 -0.89 22.22 0.59
CA LYS A 270 0.18 22.98 1.24
C LYS A 270 0.50 22.46 2.64
N GLU A 271 -0.53 22.11 3.41
CA GLU A 271 -0.38 21.55 4.76
C GLU A 271 0.28 20.17 4.72
N ALA A 272 -0.15 19.32 3.82
CA ALA A 272 0.45 17.98 3.62
C ALA A 272 1.91 18.08 3.16
N LYS A 273 2.23 18.97 2.20
CA LYS A 273 3.61 19.21 1.76
C LYS A 273 4.48 19.67 2.94
N SER A 274 4.00 20.64 3.74
CA SER A 274 4.73 21.10 4.93
C SER A 274 4.98 19.96 5.92
N ALA A 275 3.98 19.11 6.16
CA ALA A 275 4.10 17.96 7.06
C ALA A 275 5.08 16.90 6.52
N ILE A 276 5.09 16.64 5.21
CA ILE A 276 6.05 15.75 4.55
C ILE A 276 7.47 16.29 4.68
N ILE A 277 7.69 17.58 4.40
CA ILE A 277 9.00 18.24 4.51
C ILE A 277 9.52 18.14 5.95
N ARG A 278 8.71 18.51 6.94
CA ARG A 278 9.10 18.44 8.36
C ARG A 278 9.38 17.00 8.80
N GLY A 279 8.57 16.05 8.36
CA GLY A 279 8.76 14.64 8.69
C GLY A 279 10.04 14.06 8.10
N LYS A 280 10.28 14.34 6.82
CA LYS A 280 11.43 13.80 6.08
C LYS A 280 12.77 14.42 6.52
N LEU A 281 12.78 15.70 6.86
CA LEU A 281 13.97 16.44 7.30
C LEU A 281 14.15 16.45 8.82
N LYS A 282 13.33 15.70 9.56
CA LYS A 282 13.46 15.62 11.02
C LYS A 282 14.83 15.05 11.42
N GLY A 283 15.59 15.83 12.17
CA GLY A 283 16.95 15.45 12.62
C GLY A 283 18.06 15.71 11.59
N ILE A 284 17.73 16.28 10.44
CA ILE A 284 18.70 16.74 9.45
C ILE A 284 19.03 18.20 9.75
N GLU A 285 20.32 18.51 9.82
CA GLU A 285 20.81 19.87 10.03
C GLU A 285 20.68 20.70 8.75
N LEU A 286 20.03 21.85 8.86
CA LEU A 286 19.84 22.79 7.73
C LEU A 286 20.78 23.96 7.88
N GLU A 287 21.10 24.62 6.74
CA GLU A 287 21.86 25.87 6.69
C GLU A 287 21.23 26.91 7.62
N GLU A 288 22.07 27.71 8.28
CA GLU A 288 21.62 28.76 9.19
C GLU A 288 20.69 29.74 8.46
N GLY A 289 19.52 30.00 9.06
CA GLY A 289 18.49 30.85 8.47
C GLY A 289 17.62 30.21 7.39
N LEU A 290 17.85 28.94 6.99
CA LEU A 290 16.96 28.22 6.09
C LEU A 290 15.78 27.64 6.86
N THR A 291 14.56 27.96 6.44
CA THR A 291 13.33 27.49 7.09
C THR A 291 12.59 26.44 6.26
N TYR A 292 11.76 25.60 6.92
CA TYR A 292 10.89 24.65 6.21
C TYR A 292 9.89 25.36 5.28
N ASP A 293 9.49 26.58 5.61
CA ASP A 293 8.54 27.35 4.81
C ASP A 293 9.21 27.86 3.50
N GLU A 294 10.48 28.24 3.53
CA GLU A 294 11.23 28.53 2.31
C GLU A 294 11.38 27.30 1.41
N ILE A 295 11.63 26.11 1.99
CA ILE A 295 11.68 24.86 1.24
C ILE A 295 10.32 24.56 0.62
N LEU A 296 9.23 24.81 1.34
CA LEU A 296 7.87 24.64 0.85
C LEU A 296 7.59 25.57 -0.35
N GLU A 297 8.03 26.84 -0.29
CA GLU A 297 7.90 27.80 -1.40
C GLU A 297 8.61 27.34 -2.67
N MET A 298 9.72 26.61 -2.55
CA MET A 298 10.42 26.03 -3.72
C MET A 298 9.59 24.97 -4.45
N THR A 299 8.54 24.42 -3.80
CA THR A 299 7.62 23.44 -4.41
C THR A 299 6.53 24.10 -5.26
N GLU A 300 6.36 25.41 -5.20
CA GLU A 300 5.33 26.12 -5.95
C GLU A 300 5.81 26.34 -7.40
N LYS A 301 5.10 25.74 -8.36
CA LYS A 301 5.35 25.90 -9.80
C LYS A 301 4.14 26.58 -10.42
N THR A 302 4.24 27.90 -10.54
CA THR A 302 3.18 28.73 -11.09
C THR A 302 3.55 29.27 -12.46
N GLU A 303 2.55 29.53 -13.28
CA GLU A 303 2.67 30.28 -14.55
C GLU A 303 1.66 31.43 -14.54
N THR A 304 2.03 32.50 -15.20
CA THR A 304 1.16 33.65 -15.39
C THR A 304 0.44 33.49 -16.72
N VAL A 305 -0.88 33.45 -16.71
CA VAL A 305 -1.71 33.30 -17.92
C VAL A 305 -2.53 34.58 -18.13
N GLU A 306 -2.48 35.13 -19.33
CA GLU A 306 -3.39 36.22 -19.72
C GLU A 306 -4.77 35.65 -20.03
N THR A 307 -5.79 36.19 -19.37
CA THR A 307 -7.19 35.86 -19.58
C THR A 307 -7.96 37.10 -20.03
N PRO A 308 -9.13 36.94 -20.62
CA PRO A 308 -9.97 38.11 -21.00
C PRO A 308 -10.35 39.04 -19.82
N SER A 309 -10.26 38.50 -18.58
CA SER A 309 -10.54 39.26 -17.34
C SER A 309 -9.29 39.83 -16.68
N GLY A 310 -8.07 39.63 -17.26
CA GLY A 310 -6.80 40.10 -16.72
C GLY A 310 -5.76 38.98 -16.60
N THR A 311 -4.66 39.27 -15.93
CA THR A 311 -3.56 38.36 -15.71
C THR A 311 -3.86 37.47 -14.48
N GLU A 312 -3.90 36.18 -14.67
CA GLU A 312 -4.08 35.20 -13.58
C GLU A 312 -2.82 34.34 -13.38
N THR A 313 -2.43 34.13 -12.13
CA THR A 313 -1.38 33.18 -11.78
C THR A 313 -2.02 31.82 -11.49
N ARG A 314 -1.64 30.79 -12.25
CA ARG A 314 -2.15 29.41 -12.09
C ARG A 314 -1.02 28.44 -11.78
N THR A 315 -1.33 27.42 -11.00
CA THR A 315 -0.36 26.34 -10.77
C THR A 315 -0.25 25.51 -12.05
N LYS A 316 0.97 25.43 -12.58
CA LYS A 316 1.28 24.71 -13.83
C LYS A 316 1.38 23.21 -13.62
N ALA A 317 2.02 22.82 -12.53
CA ALA A 317 2.25 21.41 -12.21
C ALA A 317 2.34 21.21 -10.69
N TYR A 318 2.05 20.00 -10.26
CA TYR A 318 1.99 19.63 -8.85
C TYR A 318 2.99 18.53 -8.54
N TYR A 319 3.68 18.66 -7.42
CA TYR A 319 4.50 17.60 -6.88
C TYR A 319 3.62 16.50 -6.30
N SER A 320 3.84 15.25 -6.69
CA SER A 320 3.34 14.11 -5.94
C SER A 320 4.08 14.00 -4.60
N ALA A 321 3.56 13.19 -3.67
CA ALA A 321 4.27 12.90 -2.43
C ALA A 321 5.63 12.23 -2.70
N ALA A 322 5.69 11.36 -3.71
CA ALA A 322 6.92 10.69 -4.13
C ALA A 322 7.94 11.66 -4.72
N ASP A 323 7.51 12.59 -5.61
CA ASP A 323 8.39 13.62 -6.16
C ASP A 323 8.99 14.49 -5.05
N LEU A 324 8.15 14.91 -4.11
CA LEU A 324 8.58 15.74 -2.99
C LEU A 324 9.61 15.02 -2.13
N CYS A 325 9.32 13.77 -1.73
CA CYS A 325 10.28 12.95 -0.98
C CYS A 325 11.58 12.75 -1.75
N GLY A 326 11.50 12.48 -3.06
CA GLY A 326 12.66 12.33 -3.94
C GLY A 326 13.51 13.60 -3.99
N ALA A 327 12.89 14.78 -4.12
CA ALA A 327 13.62 16.06 -4.14
C ALA A 327 14.32 16.35 -2.79
N LEU A 328 13.68 16.03 -1.68
CA LEU A 328 14.29 16.19 -0.35
C LEU A 328 15.47 15.21 -0.15
N GLU A 329 15.34 13.96 -0.59
CA GLU A 329 16.43 12.99 -0.58
C GLU A 329 17.58 13.39 -1.48
N GLU A 330 17.29 13.94 -2.67
CA GLU A 330 18.30 14.45 -3.59
C GLU A 330 19.11 15.60 -2.97
N ALA A 331 18.46 16.52 -2.27
CA ALA A 331 19.17 17.58 -1.54
C ALA A 331 20.15 17.03 -0.50
N CYS A 332 19.73 16.00 0.27
CA CYS A 332 20.59 15.31 1.21
C CYS A 332 21.73 14.55 0.51
N ARG A 333 21.46 13.96 -0.67
CA ARG A 333 22.47 13.27 -1.47
C ARG A 333 23.55 14.24 -1.98
N LEU A 334 23.17 15.45 -2.38
CA LEU A 334 24.12 16.49 -2.75
C LEU A 334 25.04 16.89 -1.59
N ALA A 335 24.53 16.87 -0.35
CA ALA A 335 25.39 17.09 0.84
C ALA A 335 26.40 15.96 1.02
N LEU A 336 26.00 14.70 0.79
CA LEU A 336 26.93 13.55 0.82
C LEU A 336 28.00 13.63 -0.25
N GLU A 337 27.64 14.01 -1.49
CA GLU A 337 28.59 14.21 -2.58
C GLU A 337 29.60 15.33 -2.27
N TYR A 338 29.14 16.38 -1.63
CA TYR A 338 30.02 17.46 -1.15
C TYR A 338 31.02 16.96 -0.13
N ILE A 339 30.58 16.16 0.87
CA ILE A 339 31.42 15.54 1.89
C ILE A 339 32.52 14.69 1.25
N GLU A 340 32.13 13.82 0.31
CA GLU A 340 33.06 12.93 -0.41
C GLU A 340 34.11 13.75 -1.20
N LYS A 341 33.66 14.70 -1.99
CA LYS A 341 34.54 15.55 -2.83
C LYS A 341 35.59 16.34 -2.05
N HIS A 342 35.25 16.76 -0.81
CA HIS A 342 36.12 17.56 0.03
C HIS A 342 36.85 16.76 1.13
N GLY A 343 36.68 15.42 1.13
CA GLY A 343 37.32 14.53 2.12
C GLY A 343 36.89 14.78 3.56
N LEU A 344 35.65 15.28 3.75
CA LEU A 344 35.10 15.54 5.07
C LEU A 344 34.65 14.23 5.73
N THR A 345 34.69 14.17 7.06
CA THR A 345 34.31 12.98 7.84
C THR A 345 33.07 13.20 8.71
N LYS A 346 32.53 14.40 8.72
CA LYS A 346 31.36 14.78 9.51
C LYS A 346 30.23 15.23 8.62
N PRO A 347 28.96 15.02 9.03
CA PRO A 347 27.81 15.61 8.36
C PRO A 347 27.96 17.14 8.25
N ILE A 348 27.41 17.69 7.17
CA ILE A 348 27.30 19.13 6.94
C ILE A 348 25.82 19.51 6.88
N PRO A 349 25.45 20.75 7.20
CA PRO A 349 24.10 21.25 6.97
C PRO A 349 23.72 21.19 5.49
N VAL A 350 22.47 20.80 5.20
CA VAL A 350 21.93 20.85 3.83
C VAL A 350 21.61 22.30 3.49
N THR A 351 22.22 22.80 2.40
CA THR A 351 22.16 24.22 2.04
C THR A 351 20.94 24.54 1.15
N ARG A 352 20.58 25.84 1.13
CA ARG A 352 19.53 26.37 0.24
C ARG A 352 19.81 26.04 -1.24
N ASP A 353 21.05 26.10 -1.68
CA ASP A 353 21.42 25.83 -3.05
C ASP A 353 21.32 24.33 -3.39
N MET A 354 21.55 23.44 -2.44
CA MET A 354 21.31 22.01 -2.62
C MET A 354 19.82 21.73 -2.82
N PHE A 355 18.93 22.36 -2.05
CA PHE A 355 17.47 22.24 -2.27
C PHE A 355 17.04 22.82 -3.62
N LYS A 356 17.53 24.01 -3.99
CA LYS A 356 17.24 24.58 -5.31
C LYS A 356 17.67 23.65 -6.45
N SER A 357 18.87 23.09 -6.37
CA SER A 357 19.39 22.15 -7.36
C SER A 357 18.56 20.87 -7.40
N ALA A 358 18.15 20.34 -6.27
CA ALA A 358 17.29 19.16 -6.16
C ALA A 358 15.90 19.40 -6.80
N PHE A 359 15.25 20.53 -6.50
CA PHE A 359 13.95 20.91 -7.10
C PHE A 359 14.03 21.33 -8.58
N GLN A 360 15.22 21.64 -9.09
CA GLN A 360 15.45 21.79 -10.54
C GLN A 360 15.59 20.44 -11.23
N LYS A 361 16.24 19.47 -10.57
CA LYS A 361 16.46 18.13 -11.10
C LYS A 361 15.20 17.26 -11.03
N ILE A 362 14.47 17.30 -9.93
CA ILE A 362 13.23 16.57 -9.73
C ILE A 362 12.06 17.52 -9.93
N CYS A 363 11.49 17.47 -11.13
CA CYS A 363 10.34 18.29 -11.49
C CYS A 363 9.03 17.66 -11.03
N PRO A 364 7.97 18.47 -10.82
CA PRO A 364 6.64 17.94 -10.51
C PRO A 364 6.11 17.08 -11.67
N SER A 365 5.59 15.91 -11.35
CA SER A 365 5.13 14.92 -12.34
C SER A 365 3.65 15.05 -12.72
N ILE A 366 2.87 15.83 -11.97
CA ILE A 366 1.41 15.92 -12.14
C ILE A 366 1.05 17.24 -12.84
N SER A 367 0.50 17.15 -14.05
CA SER A 367 0.01 18.32 -14.78
C SER A 367 -1.40 18.74 -14.30
N ALA A 368 -1.74 20.02 -14.52
CA ALA A 368 -3.09 20.52 -14.26
C ALA A 368 -4.14 19.86 -15.18
N GLU A 369 -3.75 19.41 -16.37
CA GLU A 369 -4.61 18.69 -17.31
C GLU A 369 -5.00 17.33 -16.75
N LEU A 370 -4.03 16.57 -16.27
CA LEU A 370 -4.27 15.26 -15.64
C LEU A 370 -5.24 15.36 -14.45
N LEU A 371 -5.15 16.42 -13.65
CA LEU A 371 -6.08 16.63 -12.55
C LEU A 371 -7.51 16.89 -13.03
N ARG A 372 -7.68 17.62 -14.15
CA ARG A 372 -9.00 17.84 -14.77
C ARG A 372 -9.59 16.52 -15.28
N GLU A 373 -8.80 15.62 -15.87
CA GLU A 373 -9.27 14.30 -16.30
C GLU A 373 -9.86 13.49 -15.13
N TYR A 374 -9.24 13.56 -13.94
CA TYR A 374 -9.78 12.91 -12.73
C TYR A 374 -11.07 13.60 -12.22
N ASP A 375 -11.13 14.91 -12.28
CA ASP A 375 -12.36 15.65 -11.92
C ASP A 375 -13.51 15.33 -12.89
N ASP A 376 -13.23 15.26 -14.18
CA ASP A 376 -14.20 14.86 -15.21
C ASP A 376 -14.69 13.42 -14.99
N PHE A 377 -13.79 12.49 -14.67
CA PHE A 377 -14.18 11.13 -14.32
C PHE A 377 -15.11 11.10 -13.10
N ARG A 378 -14.84 11.93 -12.10
CA ARG A 378 -15.69 12.03 -10.90
C ARG A 378 -17.07 12.61 -11.23
N ASN A 379 -17.14 13.67 -12.05
CA ASN A 379 -18.37 14.41 -12.34
C ASN A 379 -19.30 13.69 -13.33
N ASN A 380 -18.77 12.79 -14.16
CA ASN A 380 -19.52 11.99 -15.14
C ASN A 380 -20.13 10.72 -14.54
N ARG A 381 -20.16 10.62 -13.20
CA ARG A 381 -20.68 9.49 -12.42
C ARG A 381 -21.71 9.95 -11.39
#